data_a03e1d70061c8c943fcc5eb169cfa8a8
#
_entry.id   a03e1d70061c8c943fcc5eb169cfa8a8
#
_cell.length_a   1.000
_cell.length_b   1.000
_cell.length_c   1.000
_cell.angle_alpha   90.00
_cell.angle_beta   90.00
_cell.angle_gamma   90.00
#
_symmetry.space_group_name_H-M   'P 1'
#
loop_
_entity.id
_entity.type
_entity.pdbx_description
1 polymer ?
#
loop_
_entity_poly.entity_id
_entity_poly.type
_entity_poly.pdbx_seq_one_letter_code
_entity_poly.pdbx_strand_id
1 'polypeptide(L)'
;MHGSLSDKSTQATHPARGAQPSINAAQQVVIVTAPIARVYEQWSRIEELPRFITSLRKVRRLDEAHFSYVGHPNGEDKEGTFQIVLQIPGRRIAWRTMSNGFMSGVVSFEPRSEQETEITLKVRSIFDPPNLSRRVQEYLRNFKRLVESEEAAG
;
A
#
# COMPACT_ATOMS: atom_id res chain seq x y z
N MET A 1 25.40 -25.57 28.68
CA MET A 1 25.19 -25.06 28.08
C MET A 1 24.69 -24.87 27.54
N HIS A 2 24.38 -24.84 27.97
CA HIS A 2 24.00 -24.19 27.23
C HIS A 2 23.51 -23.97 26.69
N GLY A 3 23.51 -24.13 27.30
CA GLY A 3 23.32 -23.54 26.61
C GLY A 3 22.66 -23.38 26.20
N SER A 4 22.83 -23.41 26.63
CA SER A 4 22.40 -22.84 26.05
C SER A 4 21.79 -22.48 25.58
N LEU A 5 21.77 -22.48 25.91
CA LEU A 5 21.35 -21.85 25.22
C LEU A 5 20.78 -21.51 24.63
N SER A 6 20.96 -21.65 25.05
CA SER A 6 20.59 -20.99 24.30
C SER A 6 19.99 -20.77 23.69
N ASP A 7 19.95 -20.73 24.01
CA ASP A 7 19.53 -20.20 23.29
C ASP A 7 18.81 -19.92 22.73
N LYS A 8 18.84 -19.91 23.08
CA LYS A 8 18.42 -19.39 22.46
C LYS A 8 17.92 -19.12 21.75
N SER A 9 17.99 -19.28 22.11
CA SER A 9 17.69 -18.82 21.29
C SER A 9 17.12 -18.79 20.59
N THR A 10 17.10 -18.86 20.82
CA THR A 10 16.74 -18.62 20.04
C THR A 10 16.14 -18.65 19.39
N GLN A 11 16.06 -18.71 19.47
CA GLN A 11 15.61 -18.56 18.78
C GLN A 11 15.05 -18.59 17.98
N ALA A 12 15.09 -18.73 18.26
CA ALA A 12 14.62 -18.62 17.40
C ALA A 12 14.02 -18.99 16.69
N THR A 13 13.83 -19.12 16.80
CA THR A 13 13.36 -19.31 16.06
C THR A 13 12.60 -19.78 15.64
N HIS A 14 12.31 -19.92 15.58
CA HIS A 14 11.71 -20.22 15.08
C HIS A 14 11.04 -20.80 14.57
N PRO A 15 11.05 -20.98 15.02
CA PRO A 15 10.59 -21.57 14.33
C PRO A 15 9.99 -22.13 13.91
N ALA A 16 10.32 -22.16 13.56
CA ALA A 16 9.73 -22.66 12.97
C ALA A 16 8.93 -22.88 13.42
N ARG A 17 8.91 -22.63 13.75
CA ARG A 17 7.94 -22.69 13.97
C ARG A 17 6.98 -22.69 13.08
N GLY A 18 7.19 -22.94 12.39
CA GLY A 18 6.59 -23.14 11.20
C GLY A 18 5.18 -22.96 11.05
N ALA A 19 4.43 -23.01 11.99
CA ALA A 19 3.01 -22.93 11.83
C ALA A 19 2.47 -21.51 11.73
N GLN A 20 3.29 -20.52 12.03
CA GLN A 20 2.81 -19.15 12.02
C GLN A 20 3.16 -18.42 10.73
N PRO A 21 2.15 -17.81 10.07
CA PRO A 21 2.46 -17.00 8.90
C PRO A 21 3.25 -15.77 9.33
N SER A 22 4.28 -15.45 8.56
CA SER A 22 5.02 -14.22 8.79
C SER A 22 4.31 -13.07 8.10
N ILE A 23 4.45 -11.87 8.69
CA ILE A 23 3.93 -10.67 8.08
C ILE A 23 5.03 -10.08 7.21
N ASN A 24 4.75 -9.95 5.93
CA ASN A 24 5.66 -9.31 4.99
C ASN A 24 5.34 -7.84 4.92
N ALA A 25 6.36 -7.01 4.86
CA ALA A 25 6.20 -5.56 4.82
C ALA A 25 7.09 -4.96 3.76
N ALA A 26 6.58 -3.94 3.09
CA ALA A 26 7.34 -3.19 2.11
C ALA A 26 7.08 -1.70 2.32
N GLN A 27 8.11 -0.90 2.15
CA GLN A 27 7.99 0.55 2.25
C GLN A 27 8.81 1.17 1.14
N GLN A 28 8.19 2.09 0.40
CA GLN A 28 8.86 2.82 -0.66
C GLN A 28 8.48 4.30 -0.58
N VAL A 29 9.36 5.14 -1.09
CA VAL A 29 9.20 6.59 -1.05
C VAL A 29 9.41 7.15 -2.45
N VAL A 30 8.65 8.17 -2.80
CA VAL A 30 8.84 8.89 -4.05
C VAL A 30 8.59 10.37 -3.84
N ILE A 31 9.28 11.21 -4.60
CA ILE A 31 9.05 12.66 -4.62
C ILE A 31 8.27 12.97 -5.89
N VAL A 32 7.11 13.60 -5.72
CA VAL A 32 6.24 13.98 -6.84
C VAL A 32 6.29 15.49 -7.01
N THR A 33 6.51 15.94 -8.24
CA THR A 33 6.56 17.36 -8.57
C THR A 33 5.14 17.90 -8.73
N ALA A 34 4.49 18.13 -7.62
CA ALA A 34 3.14 18.69 -7.54
C ALA A 34 2.86 19.11 -6.11
N PRO A 35 1.98 20.11 -5.91
CA PRO A 35 1.61 20.55 -4.56
C PRO A 35 0.89 19.45 -3.82
N ILE A 36 1.01 19.45 -2.49
CA ILE A 36 0.41 18.41 -1.65
C ILE A 36 -1.11 18.31 -1.83
N ALA A 37 -1.78 19.45 -2.03
CA ALA A 37 -3.23 19.44 -2.23
C ALA A 37 -3.61 18.63 -3.48
N ARG A 38 -2.85 18.78 -4.56
CA ARG A 38 -3.10 18.04 -5.81
C ARG A 38 -2.80 16.56 -5.64
N VAL A 39 -1.70 16.25 -4.96
CA VAL A 39 -1.26 14.88 -4.74
C VAL A 39 -2.29 14.14 -3.88
N TYR A 40 -2.67 14.75 -2.77
CA TYR A 40 -3.64 14.14 -1.86
C TYR A 40 -4.99 13.95 -2.55
N GLU A 41 -5.43 14.95 -3.29
CA GLU A 41 -6.70 14.88 -4.02
C GLU A 41 -6.76 13.66 -4.93
N GLN A 42 -5.69 13.42 -5.69
CA GLN A 42 -5.69 12.27 -6.60
C GLN A 42 -5.77 10.94 -5.84
N TRP A 43 -4.98 10.78 -4.78
CA TRP A 43 -4.99 9.52 -4.05
C TRP A 43 -6.31 9.31 -3.31
N SER A 44 -6.93 10.39 -2.83
CA SER A 44 -8.19 10.30 -2.09
C SER A 44 -9.38 9.91 -2.97
N ARG A 45 -9.21 9.95 -4.28
CA ARG A 45 -10.21 9.45 -5.22
C ARG A 45 -10.04 7.93 -5.29
N ILE A 46 -10.55 7.26 -4.26
CA ILE A 46 -10.31 5.83 -4.05
C ILE A 46 -10.78 4.97 -5.23
N GLU A 47 -11.87 5.35 -5.87
CA GLU A 47 -12.37 4.59 -7.01
C GLU A 47 -11.47 4.73 -8.25
N GLU A 48 -10.50 5.65 -8.23
CA GLU A 48 -9.55 5.83 -9.31
C GLU A 48 -8.21 5.14 -9.05
N LEU A 49 -8.08 4.41 -7.95
CA LEU A 49 -6.86 3.68 -7.65
C LEU A 49 -6.34 2.80 -8.81
N PRO A 50 -7.23 2.17 -9.61
CA PRO A 50 -6.73 1.37 -10.73
C PRO A 50 -5.90 2.14 -11.76
N ARG A 51 -5.97 3.46 -11.76
CA ARG A 51 -5.18 4.27 -12.69
C ARG A 51 -3.67 4.13 -12.44
N PHE A 52 -3.26 3.76 -11.22
CA PHE A 52 -1.85 3.61 -10.91
C PHE A 52 -1.54 2.32 -10.12
N ILE A 53 -2.52 1.71 -9.48
CA ILE A 53 -2.34 0.41 -8.83
C ILE A 53 -2.83 -0.64 -9.82
N THR A 54 -1.92 -1.09 -10.66
CA THR A 54 -2.25 -1.89 -11.83
C THR A 54 -2.73 -3.30 -11.54
N SER A 55 -2.57 -3.77 -10.29
CA SER A 55 -3.15 -5.04 -9.90
C SER A 55 -4.66 -4.93 -9.61
N LEU A 56 -5.20 -3.72 -9.59
CA LEU A 56 -6.63 -3.49 -9.43
C LEU A 56 -7.25 -3.17 -10.79
N ARG A 57 -8.40 -3.78 -11.06
CA ARG A 57 -9.17 -3.51 -12.28
C ARG A 57 -10.30 -2.54 -12.01
N LYS A 58 -10.90 -2.64 -10.82
CA LYS A 58 -12.07 -1.86 -10.48
C LYS A 58 -12.17 -1.67 -8.97
N VAL A 59 -12.57 -0.48 -8.57
CA VAL A 59 -12.85 -0.18 -7.16
C VAL A 59 -14.17 0.58 -7.13
N ARG A 60 -15.04 0.19 -6.22
CA ARG A 60 -16.36 0.80 -6.08
C ARG A 60 -16.65 1.10 -4.62
N ARG A 61 -17.13 2.29 -4.35
CA ARG A 61 -17.54 2.68 -2.99
C ARG A 61 -18.82 1.98 -2.60
N LEU A 62 -18.82 1.40 -1.40
CA LEU A 62 -20.00 0.78 -0.81
C LEU A 62 -20.66 1.72 0.20
N ASP A 63 -19.83 2.40 1.00
CA ASP A 63 -20.29 3.44 1.93
C ASP A 63 -19.09 4.36 2.21
N GLU A 64 -19.18 5.19 3.25
CA GLU A 64 -18.15 6.18 3.52
C GLU A 64 -16.76 5.60 3.73
N ALA A 65 -16.67 4.39 4.25
CA ALA A 65 -15.39 3.79 4.61
C ALA A 65 -15.11 2.45 3.93
N HIS A 66 -16.09 1.86 3.26
CA HIS A 66 -15.96 0.52 2.68
C HIS A 66 -16.03 0.54 1.17
N PHE A 67 -15.20 -0.30 0.55
CA PHE A 67 -15.07 -0.38 -0.90
C PHE A 67 -14.97 -1.83 -1.34
N SER A 68 -15.54 -2.13 -2.50
CA SER A 68 -15.30 -3.41 -3.14
C SER A 68 -14.25 -3.22 -4.22
N TYR A 69 -13.53 -4.30 -4.51
CA TYR A 69 -12.52 -4.25 -5.57
C TYR A 69 -12.49 -5.54 -6.35
N VAL A 70 -12.02 -5.44 -7.60
CA VAL A 70 -11.66 -6.59 -8.41
C VAL A 70 -10.18 -6.43 -8.71
N GLY A 71 -9.39 -7.41 -8.33
CA GLY A 71 -7.97 -7.43 -8.61
C GLY A 71 -7.60 -8.64 -9.43
N HIS A 72 -6.41 -8.62 -10.04
CA HIS A 72 -5.92 -9.77 -10.78
C HIS A 72 -4.41 -9.91 -10.59
N PRO A 73 -3.99 -10.19 -9.35
CA PRO A 73 -2.56 -10.22 -9.03
C PRO A 73 -1.76 -11.25 -9.83
N ASN A 74 -2.38 -12.33 -10.25
CA ASN A 74 -1.72 -13.40 -10.98
C ASN A 74 -2.45 -13.76 -12.27
N GLY A 75 -3.15 -12.80 -12.86
CA GLY A 75 -3.89 -13.05 -14.10
C GLY A 75 -5.31 -13.57 -13.89
N GLU A 76 -5.68 -13.88 -12.64
CA GLU A 76 -7.04 -14.31 -12.32
C GLU A 76 -7.73 -13.21 -11.53
N ASP A 77 -8.99 -12.96 -11.87
CA ASP A 77 -9.77 -11.96 -11.14
C ASP A 77 -10.11 -12.45 -9.75
N LYS A 78 -9.90 -11.58 -8.76
CA LYS A 78 -10.28 -11.84 -7.39
C LYS A 78 -11.06 -10.65 -6.87
N GLU A 79 -12.20 -10.94 -6.25
CA GLU A 79 -13.04 -9.89 -5.67
C GLU A 79 -12.84 -9.86 -4.18
N GLY A 80 -12.95 -8.66 -3.62
CA GLY A 80 -12.84 -8.50 -2.18
C GLY A 80 -13.34 -7.16 -1.76
N THR A 81 -13.17 -6.87 -0.48
CA THR A 81 -13.55 -5.58 0.09
C THR A 81 -12.42 -5.06 0.95
N PHE A 82 -12.34 -3.75 1.09
CA PHE A 82 -11.40 -3.13 2.00
C PHE A 82 -12.06 -1.94 2.69
N GLN A 83 -11.48 -1.55 3.80
CA GLN A 83 -11.97 -0.45 4.62
C GLN A 83 -10.89 0.62 4.73
N ILE A 84 -11.28 1.87 4.59
CA ILE A 84 -10.41 3.00 4.95
C ILE A 84 -10.55 3.16 6.46
N VAL A 85 -9.48 2.91 7.18
CA VAL A 85 -9.52 2.94 8.65
C VAL A 85 -9.03 4.25 9.24
N LEU A 86 -8.37 5.07 8.43
CA LEU A 86 -7.88 6.37 8.85
C LEU A 86 -7.77 7.26 7.64
N GLN A 87 -8.25 8.47 7.76
CA GLN A 87 -8.10 9.46 6.70
C GLN A 87 -7.87 10.83 7.33
N ILE A 88 -6.67 11.34 7.19
CA ILE A 88 -6.29 12.66 7.67
C ILE A 88 -5.98 13.49 6.42
N PRO A 89 -6.86 14.43 6.05
CA PRO A 89 -6.70 15.19 4.81
C PRO A 89 -5.33 15.83 4.69
N GLY A 90 -4.72 15.63 3.53
CA GLY A 90 -3.41 16.18 3.25
C GLY A 90 -2.26 15.49 3.97
N ARG A 91 -2.52 14.44 4.74
CA ARG A 91 -1.48 13.81 5.55
C ARG A 91 -1.37 12.30 5.37
N ARG A 92 -2.49 11.57 5.48
CA ARG A 92 -2.42 10.12 5.58
C ARG A 92 -3.72 9.44 5.25
N ILE A 93 -3.63 8.30 4.56
CA ILE A 93 -4.77 7.41 4.33
C ILE A 93 -4.30 6.01 4.67
N ALA A 94 -5.04 5.32 5.54
CA ALA A 94 -4.73 3.94 5.91
C ALA A 94 -5.91 3.05 5.59
N TRP A 95 -5.62 1.81 5.15
CA TRP A 95 -6.66 0.86 4.76
C TRP A 95 -6.32 -0.54 5.24
N ARG A 96 -7.33 -1.41 5.23
CA ARG A 96 -7.12 -2.84 5.43
C ARG A 96 -8.13 -3.62 4.61
N THR A 97 -7.73 -4.80 4.15
CA THR A 97 -8.66 -5.68 3.44
C THR A 97 -9.55 -6.38 4.44
N MET A 98 -10.79 -6.65 4.00
CA MET A 98 -11.80 -7.33 4.82
C MET A 98 -11.99 -8.77 4.38
N SER A 99 -11.38 -9.15 3.26
CA SER A 99 -11.55 -10.48 2.66
C SER A 99 -10.27 -10.89 1.95
N ASN A 100 -10.16 -12.18 1.59
CA ASN A 100 -9.02 -12.73 0.86
C ASN A 100 -7.70 -12.61 1.62
N GLY A 101 -7.76 -12.75 2.97
CA GLY A 101 -6.59 -12.66 3.81
C GLY A 101 -6.29 -11.23 4.24
N PHE A 102 -5.28 -11.11 5.06
CA PHE A 102 -4.92 -9.82 5.63
C PHE A 102 -3.94 -9.06 4.75
N MET A 103 -4.31 -7.84 4.42
CA MET A 103 -3.39 -6.87 3.84
C MET A 103 -3.80 -5.51 4.38
N SER A 104 -2.84 -4.73 4.80
CA SER A 104 -3.10 -3.37 5.25
C SER A 104 -2.02 -2.46 4.70
N GLY A 105 -2.31 -1.17 4.66
CA GLY A 105 -1.34 -0.22 4.20
C GLY A 105 -1.63 1.18 4.68
N VAL A 106 -0.63 2.02 4.53
CA VAL A 106 -0.78 3.44 4.81
C VAL A 106 0.04 4.21 3.80
N VAL A 107 -0.57 5.24 3.24
CA VAL A 107 0.12 6.20 2.40
C VAL A 107 0.19 7.51 3.18
N SER A 108 1.38 8.10 3.24
CA SER A 108 1.62 9.35 3.95
C SER A 108 2.14 10.38 2.96
N PHE A 109 1.75 11.63 3.17
CA PHE A 109 2.09 12.75 2.30
C PHE A 109 2.77 13.83 3.11
N GLU A 110 3.88 14.34 2.60
CA GLU A 110 4.61 15.40 3.28
C GLU A 110 5.10 16.44 2.27
N PRO A 111 4.77 17.73 2.47
CA PRO A 111 5.22 18.74 1.53
C PRO A 111 6.72 18.94 1.71
N ARG A 112 7.46 18.94 0.60
CA ARG A 112 8.88 19.25 0.57
C ARG A 112 9.07 20.71 0.18
N SER A 113 8.15 21.21 -0.61
CA SER A 113 8.10 22.61 -1.02
C SER A 113 6.68 22.86 -1.53
N GLU A 114 6.42 24.05 -2.04
CA GLU A 114 5.10 24.36 -2.60
C GLU A 114 4.82 23.55 -3.86
N GLN A 115 5.86 23.03 -4.51
CA GLN A 115 5.73 22.30 -5.76
C GLN A 115 6.19 20.85 -5.68
N GLU A 116 6.51 20.37 -4.49
CA GLU A 116 6.98 18.99 -4.32
C GLU A 116 6.38 18.33 -3.10
N THR A 117 6.00 17.08 -3.26
CA THR A 117 5.41 16.28 -2.18
C THR A 117 6.14 14.95 -2.08
N GLU A 118 6.50 14.56 -0.88
CA GLU A 118 7.07 13.26 -0.62
C GLU A 118 5.93 12.30 -0.26
N ILE A 119 5.91 11.14 -0.91
CA ILE A 119 4.90 10.11 -0.63
C ILE A 119 5.62 8.88 -0.11
N THR A 120 5.14 8.37 1.02
CA THR A 120 5.62 7.10 1.57
C THR A 120 4.47 6.11 1.57
N LEU A 121 4.67 4.95 0.95
CA LEU A 121 3.67 3.89 0.93
C LEU A 121 4.21 2.68 1.67
N LYS A 122 3.51 2.28 2.73
CA LYS A 122 3.84 1.08 3.51
C LYS A 122 2.73 0.07 3.33
N VAL A 123 3.09 -1.17 3.03
CA VAL A 123 2.12 -2.26 2.86
C VAL A 123 2.56 -3.44 3.69
N ARG A 124 1.61 -4.08 4.36
CA ARG A 124 1.84 -5.28 5.16
C ARG A 124 0.87 -6.36 4.68
N SER A 125 1.38 -7.58 4.58
CA SER A 125 0.57 -8.71 4.11
C SER A 125 1.00 -9.98 4.82
N ILE A 126 0.04 -10.84 5.14
CA ILE A 126 0.36 -12.18 5.67
C ILE A 126 0.72 -13.12 4.52
N PHE A 127 0.38 -12.74 3.28
CA PHE A 127 0.83 -13.47 2.12
C PHE A 127 2.16 -12.87 1.69
N ASP A 128 2.97 -13.68 1.05
CA ASP A 128 4.21 -13.19 0.46
C ASP A 128 3.98 -13.06 -1.05
N PRO A 129 3.30 -12.00 -1.48
CA PRO A 129 3.15 -11.80 -2.91
C PRO A 129 4.53 -11.58 -3.49
N PRO A 130 4.86 -12.28 -4.57
CA PRO A 130 6.18 -12.13 -5.18
C PRO A 130 6.48 -10.67 -5.45
N ASN A 131 7.65 -10.24 -5.01
CA ASN A 131 8.14 -8.89 -5.30
C ASN A 131 7.26 -7.76 -4.73
N LEU A 132 6.77 -7.94 -3.50
CA LEU A 132 5.93 -6.93 -2.88
C LEU A 132 6.59 -5.54 -2.91
N SER A 133 7.85 -5.46 -2.54
CA SER A 133 8.57 -4.19 -2.51
C SER A 133 8.64 -3.55 -3.91
N ARG A 134 8.88 -4.38 -4.93
CA ARG A 134 8.95 -3.88 -6.31
C ARG A 134 7.59 -3.40 -6.80
N ARG A 135 6.51 -4.10 -6.41
CA ARG A 135 5.16 -3.67 -6.78
C ARG A 135 4.80 -2.34 -6.14
N VAL A 136 5.13 -2.18 -4.86
CA VAL A 136 4.88 -0.93 -4.15
C VAL A 136 5.64 0.21 -4.83
N GLN A 137 6.89 -0.02 -5.22
CA GLN A 137 7.68 0.96 -5.93
C GLN A 137 7.06 1.32 -7.28
N GLU A 138 6.58 0.32 -7.99
CA GLU A 138 5.96 0.51 -9.30
C GLU A 138 4.69 1.36 -9.19
N TYR A 139 3.86 1.10 -8.19
CA TYR A 139 2.63 1.88 -7.98
C TYR A 139 2.95 3.34 -7.71
N LEU A 140 3.98 3.60 -6.92
CA LEU A 140 4.39 4.97 -6.65
C LEU A 140 4.93 5.65 -7.91
N ARG A 141 5.67 4.93 -8.74
CA ARG A 141 6.15 5.48 -10.01
C ARG A 141 5.00 5.80 -10.94
N ASN A 142 4.01 4.90 -11.00
CA ASN A 142 2.83 5.13 -11.82
C ASN A 142 2.08 6.36 -11.36
N PHE A 143 1.93 6.50 -10.04
CA PHE A 143 1.25 7.65 -9.46
C PHE A 143 2.00 8.95 -9.79
N LYS A 144 3.31 8.94 -9.60
CA LYS A 144 4.15 10.10 -9.93
C LYS A 144 3.96 10.50 -11.39
N ARG A 145 4.03 9.53 -12.28
CA ARG A 145 3.87 9.79 -13.72
C ARG A 145 2.50 10.37 -14.03
N LEU A 146 1.46 9.80 -13.43
CA LEU A 146 0.09 10.27 -13.63
C LEU A 146 -0.07 11.72 -13.20
N VAL A 147 0.31 12.04 -11.98
CA VAL A 147 0.13 13.38 -11.43
C VAL A 147 0.99 14.41 -12.16
N GLU A 148 2.26 14.08 -12.41
CA GLU A 148 3.16 15.03 -13.07
C GLU A 148 2.74 15.28 -14.52
N SER A 149 2.21 14.26 -15.19
CA SER A 149 1.70 14.47 -16.56
C SER A 149 0.51 15.41 -16.57
N GLU A 150 -0.38 15.27 -15.61
CA GLU A 150 -1.56 16.13 -15.53
C GLU A 150 -1.19 17.56 -15.12
N GLU A 151 -0.21 17.71 -14.24
CA GLU A 151 0.27 19.03 -13.87
C GLU A 151 0.92 19.73 -15.06
N ALA A 152 1.71 18.99 -15.86
CA ALA A 152 2.35 19.54 -17.03
C ALA A 152 1.35 19.94 -18.13
N ALA A 153 0.23 19.21 -18.21
CA ALA A 153 -0.80 19.47 -19.22
C ALA A 153 -1.72 20.61 -18.80
N GLY A 154 -1.81 20.83 -17.50
CA GLY A 154 -2.66 21.89 -16.96
C GLY A 154 -1.88 23.15 -16.75
#